data_0851a40228485a079ca06d8cb4958791
#
_entry.id   0851a40228485a079ca06d8cb4958791
#
_cell.length_a   1.000
_cell.length_b   1.000
_cell.length_c   1.000
_cell.angle_alpha   90.00
_cell.angle_beta   90.00
_cell.angle_gamma   90.00
#
_symmetry.space_group_name_H-M   'P 1'
#
loop_
_entity.id
_entity.type
_entity.pdbx_description
1 polymer ?
#
loop_
_entity_poly.entity_id
_entity_poly.type
_entity_poly.pdbx_seq_one_letter_code
_entity_poly.pdbx_strand_id
1 'polypeptide(L)'
;MKKNTKLSGNTLSNSNFLQIASLIFSVAMLLVAGRAAAQNAVLRSMFSCQAQGLGGVIPTIDVSYQQGTNLSFIQAGEVIKKVWLNDPSQVIMDFDGPVCMQFGAASNTNTGDCKNSAANVIQLRRIKKLNIPGLPTTSNTLLTVVTEGQGKNKLYTFRVMYGTGSPEYHTLAIFADPPGKEAPCIIKRSQ
;
A
#
# COMPACT_ATOMS: atom_id res chain seq x y z
N MET A 1 0.78 1.63 90.96
CA MET A 1 0.25 2.58 89.97
C MET A 1 0.53 2.06 88.55
N LYS A 2 -0.47 1.47 87.88
CA LYS A 2 -0.35 1.03 86.49
C LYS A 2 -1.03 2.06 85.58
N LYS A 3 -0.28 2.72 84.64
CA LYS A 3 -0.82 3.60 83.60
C LYS A 3 -1.21 2.75 82.41
N ASN A 4 -2.49 2.72 82.09
CA ASN A 4 -2.99 2.13 80.85
C ASN A 4 -2.93 3.19 79.74
N THR A 5 -2.09 2.93 78.73
CA THR A 5 -2.06 3.74 77.51
C THR A 5 -3.04 3.14 76.49
N LYS A 6 -4.08 3.90 76.18
CA LYS A 6 -5.16 3.52 75.26
C LYS A 6 -4.64 3.89 73.82
N LEU A 7 -4.37 2.88 73.02
CA LEU A 7 -4.13 3.09 71.58
C LEU A 7 -5.47 3.40 70.88
N SER A 8 -5.57 4.59 70.34
CA SER A 8 -6.65 4.98 69.46
C SER A 8 -6.35 4.42 68.03
N GLY A 9 -7.08 3.38 67.70
CA GLY A 9 -7.05 2.85 66.34
C GLY A 9 -7.93 3.71 65.43
N ASN A 10 -7.32 4.44 64.53
CA ASN A 10 -8.02 5.11 63.41
C ASN A 10 -8.46 4.05 62.41
N THR A 11 -9.72 3.65 62.47
CA THR A 11 -10.36 2.89 61.38
C THR A 11 -10.62 3.84 60.21
N LEU A 12 -9.72 3.85 59.26
CA LEU A 12 -9.99 4.45 57.96
C LEU A 12 -11.19 3.74 57.34
N SER A 13 -12.25 4.50 57.11
CA SER A 13 -13.50 4.03 56.54
C SER A 13 -13.28 3.29 55.24
N ASN A 14 -13.67 2.02 55.16
CA ASN A 14 -13.59 1.14 53.98
C ASN A 14 -14.26 1.75 52.72
N SER A 15 -15.14 2.73 52.86
CA SER A 15 -15.84 3.39 51.76
C SER A 15 -14.90 4.23 50.90
N ASN A 16 -13.92 4.90 51.51
CA ASN A 16 -12.96 5.76 50.74
C ASN A 16 -11.96 4.90 49.97
N PHE A 17 -11.59 3.72 50.46
CA PHE A 17 -10.69 2.80 49.76
C PHE A 17 -11.36 2.19 48.53
N LEU A 18 -12.62 1.85 48.57
CA LEU A 18 -13.41 1.35 47.45
C LEU A 18 -13.60 2.41 46.35
N GLN A 19 -13.80 3.67 46.74
CA GLN A 19 -13.94 4.78 45.75
C GLN A 19 -12.62 5.08 45.02
N ILE A 20 -11.50 5.06 45.73
CA ILE A 20 -10.17 5.28 45.12
C ILE A 20 -9.81 4.11 44.20
N ALA A 21 -10.10 2.86 44.60
CA ALA A 21 -9.86 1.68 43.76
C ALA A 21 -10.68 1.72 42.45
N SER A 22 -11.95 2.18 42.53
CA SER A 22 -12.83 2.31 41.37
C SER A 22 -12.35 3.39 40.41
N LEU A 23 -11.84 4.53 40.90
CA LEU A 23 -11.29 5.61 40.08
C LEU A 23 -10.01 5.16 39.37
N ILE A 24 -9.10 4.46 40.02
CA ILE A 24 -7.86 3.94 39.41
C ILE A 24 -8.18 2.92 38.32
N PHE A 25 -9.17 2.04 38.54
CA PHE A 25 -9.57 1.05 37.54
C PHE A 25 -10.20 1.69 36.31
N SER A 26 -11.01 2.75 36.48
CA SER A 26 -11.61 3.50 35.37
C SER A 26 -10.57 4.25 34.52
N VAL A 27 -9.54 4.85 35.14
CA VAL A 27 -8.46 5.53 34.43
C VAL A 27 -7.57 4.52 33.70
N ALA A 28 -7.31 3.35 34.30
CA ALA A 28 -6.54 2.29 33.63
C ALA A 28 -7.27 1.74 32.38
N MET A 29 -8.59 1.60 32.42
CA MET A 29 -9.38 1.18 31.25
C MET A 29 -9.37 2.20 30.13
N LEU A 30 -9.38 3.50 30.44
CA LEU A 30 -9.29 4.57 29.44
C LEU A 30 -7.93 4.61 28.73
N LEU A 31 -6.84 4.24 29.41
CA LEU A 31 -5.51 4.19 28.83
C LEU A 31 -5.28 2.98 27.90
N VAL A 32 -6.05 1.90 28.06
CA VAL A 32 -5.97 0.71 27.19
C VAL A 32 -6.84 0.88 25.93
N ALA A 33 -7.90 1.66 25.97
CA ALA A 33 -8.80 1.92 24.83
C ALA A 33 -8.16 2.80 23.73
N GLY A 34 -7.01 3.44 23.98
CA GLY A 34 -6.40 4.42 23.09
C GLY A 34 -5.52 3.85 21.96
N ARG A 35 -5.39 2.53 21.82
CA ARG A 35 -4.77 1.91 20.64
C ARG A 35 -5.85 1.35 19.70
N ALA A 36 -6.75 2.22 19.24
CA ALA A 36 -7.39 1.96 17.96
C ALA A 36 -6.25 1.91 16.94
N ALA A 37 -5.90 0.70 16.45
CA ALA A 37 -5.00 0.55 15.33
C ALA A 37 -5.52 1.49 14.25
N ALA A 38 -4.71 2.47 13.85
CA ALA A 38 -5.05 3.35 12.74
C ALA A 38 -5.50 2.44 11.60
N GLN A 39 -6.76 2.53 11.22
CA GLN A 39 -7.25 1.78 10.07
C GLN A 39 -6.36 2.21 8.93
N ASN A 40 -5.65 1.26 8.33
CA ASN A 40 -4.71 1.51 7.24
C ASN A 40 -5.41 2.37 6.20
N ALA A 41 -4.75 3.44 5.75
CA ALA A 41 -5.31 4.31 4.74
C ALA A 41 -5.68 3.45 3.51
N VAL A 42 -6.95 3.43 3.15
CA VAL A 42 -7.46 2.60 2.04
C VAL A 42 -6.88 3.07 0.71
N LEU A 43 -6.63 4.37 0.59
CA LEU A 43 -6.19 5.04 -0.64
C LEU A 43 -4.91 5.85 -0.42
N ARG A 44 -3.91 5.63 -1.25
CA ARG A 44 -2.78 6.51 -1.47
C ARG A 44 -2.87 7.09 -2.88
N SER A 45 -2.48 8.35 -3.07
CA SER A 45 -2.52 9.00 -4.37
C SER A 45 -1.17 9.56 -4.76
N MET A 46 -0.89 9.61 -6.07
CA MET A 46 0.24 10.32 -6.67
C MET A 46 -0.10 10.82 -8.06
N PHE A 47 0.60 11.85 -8.52
CA PHE A 47 0.46 12.35 -9.89
C PHE A 47 1.20 11.46 -10.89
N SER A 48 0.74 11.48 -12.14
CA SER A 48 1.29 10.69 -13.24
C SER A 48 2.81 10.88 -13.38
N CYS A 49 3.30 12.11 -13.34
CA CYS A 49 4.73 12.40 -13.45
C CYS A 49 5.55 11.83 -12.26
N GLN A 50 4.99 11.79 -11.04
CA GLN A 50 5.62 11.16 -9.89
C GLN A 50 5.66 9.64 -10.08
N ALA A 51 4.55 9.05 -10.54
CA ALA A 51 4.44 7.62 -10.80
C ALA A 51 5.35 7.15 -11.94
N GLN A 52 5.66 8.00 -12.91
CA GLN A 52 6.66 7.74 -13.97
C GLN A 52 8.10 7.83 -13.46
N GLY A 53 8.33 8.29 -12.23
CA GLY A 53 9.67 8.48 -11.69
C GLY A 53 10.42 9.69 -12.27
N LEU A 54 9.72 10.65 -12.89
CA LEU A 54 10.35 11.84 -13.49
C LEU A 54 11.03 12.73 -12.43
N GLY A 55 10.68 12.54 -11.14
CA GLY A 55 11.39 13.12 -10.00
C GLY A 55 12.70 12.40 -9.62
N GLY A 56 13.13 11.39 -10.39
CA GLY A 56 14.36 10.62 -10.11
C GLY A 56 14.19 9.50 -9.07
N VAL A 57 12.98 9.27 -8.55
CA VAL A 57 12.70 8.21 -7.57
C VAL A 57 11.68 7.25 -8.16
N ILE A 58 12.02 5.95 -8.14
CA ILE A 58 11.09 4.89 -8.53
C ILE A 58 10.08 4.69 -7.39
N PRO A 59 8.76 4.87 -7.64
CA PRO A 59 7.74 4.66 -6.62
C PRO A 59 7.67 3.18 -6.21
N THR A 60 7.35 2.94 -4.95
CA THR A 60 7.29 1.61 -4.35
C THR A 60 5.85 1.22 -4.06
N ILE A 61 5.51 -0.05 -4.33
CA ILE A 61 4.24 -0.69 -4.01
C ILE A 61 4.53 -1.88 -3.11
N ASP A 62 3.84 -1.95 -1.98
CA ASP A 62 3.93 -3.10 -1.08
C ASP A 62 2.81 -4.10 -1.39
N VAL A 63 3.16 -5.37 -1.57
CA VAL A 63 2.22 -6.47 -1.75
C VAL A 63 2.28 -7.43 -0.57
N SER A 64 1.13 -7.92 -0.13
CA SER A 64 1.03 -8.81 1.02
C SER A 64 0.26 -10.09 0.69
N TYR A 65 0.36 -11.11 1.58
CA TYR A 65 -0.37 -12.37 1.43
C TYR A 65 -1.87 -12.24 1.70
N GLN A 66 -2.24 -11.39 2.63
CA GLN A 66 -3.61 -11.33 3.14
C GLN A 66 -4.52 -10.49 2.26
N GLN A 67 -3.96 -9.44 1.64
CA GLN A 67 -4.75 -8.45 0.92
C GLN A 67 -4.02 -8.05 -0.36
N GLY A 68 -4.78 -7.90 -1.45
CA GLY A 68 -4.27 -7.36 -2.70
C GLY A 68 -4.10 -5.84 -2.60
N THR A 69 -3.14 -5.32 -3.36
CA THR A 69 -2.94 -3.89 -3.56
C THR A 69 -3.34 -3.53 -4.99
N ASN A 70 -4.25 -2.58 -5.14
CA ASN A 70 -4.70 -2.09 -6.44
C ASN A 70 -3.82 -0.93 -6.90
N LEU A 71 -3.44 -0.94 -8.17
CA LEU A 71 -2.85 0.19 -8.88
C LEU A 71 -3.90 0.69 -9.87
N SER A 72 -4.42 1.90 -9.66
CA SER A 72 -5.55 2.44 -10.44
C SER A 72 -5.12 3.65 -11.28
N PHE A 73 -5.42 3.59 -12.58
CA PHE A 73 -5.22 4.67 -13.55
C PHE A 73 -6.54 5.39 -13.92
N ILE A 74 -7.64 5.04 -13.24
CA ILE A 74 -8.97 5.62 -13.51
C ILE A 74 -8.94 7.15 -13.41
N GLN A 75 -8.32 7.70 -12.35
CA GLN A 75 -8.28 9.13 -12.10
C GLN A 75 -7.34 9.88 -13.08
N ALA A 76 -6.41 9.15 -13.69
CA ALA A 76 -5.58 9.69 -14.76
C ALA A 76 -6.30 9.69 -16.13
N GLY A 77 -7.42 8.96 -16.27
CA GLY A 77 -8.10 8.73 -17.53
C GLY A 77 -7.27 7.91 -18.50
N GLU A 78 -6.51 6.94 -17.99
CA GLU A 78 -5.58 6.13 -18.77
C GLU A 78 -6.00 4.66 -18.81
N VAL A 79 -5.81 4.05 -19.98
CA VAL A 79 -6.07 2.62 -20.24
C VAL A 79 -4.72 1.89 -20.29
N ILE A 80 -4.65 0.75 -19.64
CA ILE A 80 -3.47 -0.10 -19.59
C ILE A 80 -3.33 -0.82 -20.94
N LYS A 81 -2.21 -0.64 -21.62
CA LYS A 81 -1.91 -1.27 -22.91
C LYS A 81 -1.02 -2.48 -22.76
N LYS A 82 -0.03 -2.42 -21.86
CA LYS A 82 0.96 -3.48 -21.70
C LYS A 82 1.52 -3.48 -20.28
N VAL A 83 1.79 -4.68 -19.76
CA VAL A 83 2.34 -4.87 -18.43
C VAL A 83 3.46 -5.90 -18.48
N TRP A 84 4.54 -5.65 -17.75
CA TRP A 84 5.64 -6.60 -17.49
C TRP A 84 5.92 -6.67 -16.00
N LEU A 85 6.12 -7.87 -15.51
CA LEU A 85 6.62 -8.15 -14.17
C LEU A 85 7.92 -8.95 -14.32
N ASN A 86 9.03 -8.39 -13.81
CA ASN A 86 10.35 -8.99 -14.03
C ASN A 86 10.50 -10.34 -13.32
N ASP A 87 10.01 -10.45 -12.09
CA ASP A 87 9.98 -11.71 -11.35
C ASP A 87 8.55 -12.02 -10.92
N PRO A 88 7.86 -12.95 -11.59
CA PRO A 88 6.49 -13.35 -11.24
C PRO A 88 6.45 -14.43 -10.16
N SER A 89 7.58 -14.87 -9.61
CA SER A 89 7.62 -16.02 -8.69
C SER A 89 6.88 -15.79 -7.36
N GLN A 90 6.61 -14.57 -6.98
CA GLN A 90 5.99 -14.21 -5.70
C GLN A 90 4.79 -13.27 -5.81
N VAL A 91 4.40 -12.86 -7.02
CA VAL A 91 3.30 -11.92 -7.25
C VAL A 91 2.42 -12.41 -8.39
N ILE A 92 1.12 -12.40 -8.16
CA ILE A 92 0.12 -12.55 -9.22
C ILE A 92 -0.54 -11.21 -9.50
N MET A 93 -0.96 -11.03 -10.75
CA MET A 93 -1.66 -9.85 -11.24
C MET A 93 -3.05 -10.25 -11.73
N ASP A 94 -4.02 -9.41 -11.45
CA ASP A 94 -5.37 -9.47 -11.99
C ASP A 94 -5.78 -8.09 -12.53
N PHE A 95 -6.72 -8.03 -13.45
CA PHE A 95 -7.10 -6.82 -14.17
C PHE A 95 -8.61 -6.67 -14.22
N ASP A 96 -9.08 -5.43 -14.19
CA ASP A 96 -10.51 -5.10 -14.30
C ASP A 96 -11.08 -5.20 -15.73
N GLY A 97 -10.22 -5.51 -16.72
CA GLY A 97 -10.59 -5.68 -18.13
C GLY A 97 -9.50 -6.36 -18.94
N PRO A 98 -9.69 -6.55 -20.24
CA PRO A 98 -8.71 -7.19 -21.10
C PRO A 98 -7.44 -6.34 -21.23
N VAL A 99 -6.27 -7.01 -21.10
CA VAL A 99 -4.94 -6.43 -21.23
C VAL A 99 -4.09 -7.30 -22.14
N CYS A 100 -3.25 -6.67 -22.96
CA CYS A 100 -2.24 -7.37 -23.72
C CYS A 100 -1.09 -7.80 -22.81
N MET A 101 -1.00 -9.09 -22.50
CA MET A 101 0.10 -9.66 -21.71
C MET A 101 1.04 -10.42 -22.63
N GLN A 102 2.33 -10.07 -22.61
CA GLN A 102 3.38 -10.85 -23.26
C GLN A 102 4.24 -11.53 -22.19
N PHE A 103 4.11 -12.84 -22.07
CA PHE A 103 5.01 -13.68 -21.28
C PHE A 103 6.04 -14.33 -22.22
N GLY A 104 7.28 -13.83 -22.20
CA GLY A 104 8.40 -14.42 -22.92
C GLY A 104 8.36 -14.28 -24.45
N ALA A 105 9.44 -14.68 -25.10
CA ALA A 105 9.69 -14.51 -26.53
C ALA A 105 8.98 -15.52 -27.49
N ALA A 106 8.06 -16.33 -26.98
CA ALA A 106 7.56 -17.50 -27.73
C ALA A 106 6.05 -17.64 -27.83
N SER A 107 5.22 -16.62 -27.58
CA SER A 107 3.79 -16.79 -27.82
C SER A 107 3.38 -16.16 -29.13
N ASN A 108 3.21 -17.02 -30.16
CA ASN A 108 2.45 -16.74 -31.39
C ASN A 108 0.94 -16.57 -31.10
N THR A 109 0.57 -15.91 -30.01
CA THR A 109 -0.82 -15.57 -29.73
C THR A 109 -1.20 -14.32 -30.52
N ASN A 110 -2.19 -14.51 -31.36
CA ASN A 110 -2.80 -13.56 -32.29
C ASN A 110 -2.76 -12.12 -31.77
N THR A 111 -2.08 -11.26 -32.53
CA THR A 111 -2.00 -9.80 -32.37
C THR A 111 -3.38 -9.10 -32.42
N GLY A 112 -4.49 -9.83 -32.51
CA GLY A 112 -5.86 -9.32 -32.58
C GLY A 112 -6.38 -8.75 -31.25
N ASP A 113 -6.01 -9.35 -30.13
CA ASP A 113 -6.61 -9.02 -28.83
C ASP A 113 -6.01 -7.78 -28.16
N CYS A 114 -4.84 -7.31 -28.60
CA CYS A 114 -4.20 -6.13 -28.04
C CYS A 114 -4.86 -4.79 -28.41
N LYS A 115 -5.74 -4.76 -29.41
CA LYS A 115 -6.45 -3.56 -29.83
C LYS A 115 -7.57 -3.16 -28.88
N ASN A 116 -8.09 -4.10 -28.09
CA ASN A 116 -9.27 -3.92 -27.22
C ASN A 116 -8.89 -3.86 -25.73
N SER A 117 -7.66 -3.44 -25.39
CA SER A 117 -7.31 -3.18 -23.99
C SER A 117 -8.25 -2.16 -23.37
N ALA A 118 -8.91 -2.53 -22.28
CA ALA A 118 -9.89 -1.69 -21.58
C ALA A 118 -9.64 -1.63 -20.06
N ALA A 119 -8.58 -2.28 -19.55
CA ALA A 119 -8.27 -2.28 -18.13
C ALA A 119 -7.70 -0.92 -17.69
N ASN A 120 -8.12 -0.49 -16.50
CA ASN A 120 -7.62 0.71 -15.84
C ASN A 120 -7.03 0.40 -14.47
N VAL A 121 -7.24 -0.82 -13.96
CA VAL A 121 -6.77 -1.25 -12.64
C VAL A 121 -5.99 -2.54 -12.75
N ILE A 122 -4.89 -2.61 -12.01
CA ILE A 122 -4.12 -3.83 -11.76
C ILE A 122 -4.24 -4.16 -10.29
N GLN A 123 -4.72 -5.34 -9.93
CA GLN A 123 -4.62 -5.88 -8.60
C GLN A 123 -3.37 -6.74 -8.48
N LEU A 124 -2.50 -6.41 -7.53
CA LEU A 124 -1.30 -7.16 -7.20
C LEU A 124 -1.51 -7.90 -5.89
N ARG A 125 -1.15 -9.17 -5.83
CA ARG A 125 -1.22 -9.98 -4.61
C ARG A 125 0.03 -10.82 -4.46
N ARG A 126 0.60 -10.83 -3.26
CA ARG A 126 1.70 -11.71 -2.94
C ARG A 126 1.24 -13.16 -2.83
N ILE A 127 2.02 -14.07 -3.38
CA ILE A 127 1.83 -15.52 -3.25
C ILE A 127 3.06 -16.16 -2.61
N LYS A 128 2.92 -17.42 -2.16
CA LYS A 128 4.08 -18.23 -1.75
C LYS A 128 5.04 -18.33 -2.93
N LYS A 129 6.33 -18.14 -2.66
CA LYS A 129 7.35 -18.20 -3.70
C LYS A 129 7.29 -19.50 -4.50
N LEU A 130 7.19 -19.36 -5.80
CA LEU A 130 7.29 -20.45 -6.77
C LEU A 130 8.76 -20.69 -7.10
N ASN A 131 9.16 -21.95 -7.22
CA ASN A 131 10.49 -22.31 -7.69
C ASN A 131 10.48 -22.32 -9.23
N ILE A 132 10.92 -21.22 -9.85
CA ILE A 132 11.02 -21.10 -11.30
C ILE A 132 12.49 -21.26 -11.68
N PRO A 133 12.87 -22.30 -12.44
CA PRO A 133 14.26 -22.51 -12.85
C PRO A 133 14.81 -21.29 -13.62
N GLY A 134 16.02 -20.86 -13.28
CA GLY A 134 16.68 -19.72 -13.93
C GLY A 134 16.32 -18.34 -13.40
N LEU A 135 15.31 -18.21 -12.52
CA LEU A 135 15.03 -16.94 -11.85
C LEU A 135 15.85 -16.79 -10.56
N PRO A 136 16.56 -15.66 -10.38
CA PRO A 136 17.28 -15.37 -9.15
C PRO A 136 16.30 -15.12 -7.99
N THR A 137 16.75 -15.35 -6.76
CA THR A 137 15.99 -14.97 -5.57
C THR A 137 16.18 -13.50 -5.30
N THR A 138 15.09 -12.73 -5.36
CA THR A 138 15.09 -11.29 -5.08
C THR A 138 14.13 -10.96 -3.93
N SER A 139 14.38 -9.86 -3.23
CA SER A 139 13.49 -9.32 -2.19
C SER A 139 12.41 -8.39 -2.74
N ASN A 140 12.47 -8.06 -4.00
CA ASN A 140 11.53 -7.18 -4.71
C ASN A 140 11.56 -7.49 -6.20
N THR A 141 10.58 -6.98 -6.94
CA THR A 141 10.55 -7.04 -8.39
C THR A 141 10.20 -5.69 -8.99
N LEU A 142 10.33 -5.56 -10.30
CA LEU A 142 9.89 -4.37 -11.04
C LEU A 142 8.61 -4.70 -11.82
N LEU A 143 7.61 -3.85 -11.64
CA LEU A 143 6.41 -3.81 -12.44
C LEU A 143 6.52 -2.64 -13.42
N THR A 144 6.45 -2.92 -14.70
CA THR A 144 6.43 -1.90 -15.77
C THR A 144 5.06 -1.90 -16.43
N VAL A 145 4.45 -0.73 -16.54
CA VAL A 145 3.11 -0.55 -17.12
C VAL A 145 3.18 0.51 -18.22
N VAL A 146 2.68 0.18 -19.39
CA VAL A 146 2.42 1.15 -20.46
C VAL A 146 0.93 1.43 -20.48
N THR A 147 0.58 2.70 -20.41
CA THR A 147 -0.81 3.17 -20.51
C THR A 147 -0.98 4.07 -21.73
N GLU A 148 -2.22 4.27 -22.12
CA GLU A 148 -2.62 5.29 -23.10
C GLU A 148 -3.70 6.19 -22.49
N GLY A 149 -3.49 7.49 -22.56
CA GLY A 149 -4.45 8.50 -22.14
C GLY A 149 -4.25 9.78 -22.92
N GLN A 150 -5.36 10.43 -23.32
CA GLN A 150 -5.33 11.67 -24.13
C GLN A 150 -4.49 11.54 -25.42
N GLY A 151 -4.51 10.35 -26.06
CA GLY A 151 -3.76 10.07 -27.29
C GLY A 151 -2.24 9.95 -27.10
N LYS A 152 -1.74 9.82 -25.88
CA LYS A 152 -0.31 9.67 -25.55
C LYS A 152 -0.09 8.41 -24.74
N ASN A 153 1.01 7.71 -25.05
CA ASN A 153 1.50 6.61 -24.25
C ASN A 153 2.38 7.13 -23.11
N LYS A 154 2.23 6.52 -21.93
CA LYS A 154 3.08 6.78 -20.77
C LYS A 154 3.67 5.48 -20.26
N LEU A 155 4.88 5.56 -19.72
CA LEU A 155 5.59 4.43 -19.12
C LEU A 155 5.74 4.64 -17.63
N TYR A 156 5.30 3.66 -16.86
CA TYR A 156 5.39 3.63 -15.41
C TYR A 156 6.27 2.47 -14.98
N THR A 157 7.14 2.70 -14.01
CA THR A 157 7.95 1.64 -13.40
C THR A 157 7.81 1.72 -11.89
N PHE A 158 7.36 0.64 -11.27
CA PHE A 158 7.17 0.53 -9.83
C PHE A 158 8.10 -0.55 -9.28
N ARG A 159 8.68 -0.29 -8.12
CA ARG A 159 9.33 -1.33 -7.33
C ARG A 159 8.28 -2.02 -6.46
N VAL A 160 8.09 -3.30 -6.66
CA VAL A 160 7.14 -4.12 -5.88
C VAL A 160 7.89 -4.81 -4.77
N MET A 161 7.58 -4.45 -3.52
CA MET A 161 8.18 -5.01 -2.31
C MET A 161 7.32 -6.12 -1.74
N TYR A 162 7.95 -7.17 -1.24
CA TYR A 162 7.28 -8.33 -0.68
C TYR A 162 7.07 -8.16 0.83
N GLY A 163 5.92 -7.58 1.22
CA GLY A 163 5.54 -7.37 2.62
C GLY A 163 4.99 -8.65 3.29
N THR A 164 5.21 -8.82 4.58
CA THR A 164 4.70 -9.97 5.37
C THR A 164 3.40 -9.65 6.11
N GLY A 165 3.14 -8.38 6.38
CA GLY A 165 1.96 -7.88 7.08
C GLY A 165 0.84 -7.42 6.16
N SER A 166 -0.09 -6.63 6.70
CA SER A 166 -1.07 -5.91 5.89
C SER A 166 -0.41 -4.74 5.16
N PRO A 167 -0.82 -4.43 3.92
CA PRO A 167 -0.29 -3.27 3.21
C PRO A 167 -0.70 -1.97 3.91
N GLU A 168 0.13 -0.94 3.80
CA GLU A 168 -0.15 0.40 4.33
C GLU A 168 -1.40 1.02 3.67
N TYR A 169 -1.66 0.68 2.42
CA TYR A 169 -2.82 1.12 1.63
C TYR A 169 -3.29 -0.01 0.70
N HIS A 170 -4.58 -0.01 0.36
CA HIS A 170 -5.17 -1.01 -0.53
C HIS A 170 -5.21 -0.56 -1.99
N THR A 171 -5.14 0.74 -2.22
CA THR A 171 -5.18 1.30 -3.58
C THR A 171 -4.19 2.44 -3.70
N LEU A 172 -3.31 2.35 -4.70
CA LEU A 172 -2.51 3.44 -5.21
C LEU A 172 -3.22 4.03 -6.43
N ALA A 173 -3.77 5.23 -6.29
CA ALA A 173 -4.47 5.92 -7.37
C ALA A 173 -3.53 6.91 -8.07
N ILE A 174 -3.42 6.77 -9.40
CA ILE A 174 -2.66 7.68 -10.24
C ILE A 174 -3.60 8.74 -10.77
N PHE A 175 -3.23 10.01 -10.56
CA PHE A 175 -3.98 11.17 -11.02
C PHE A 175 -3.28 11.81 -12.23
N ALA A 176 -4.05 12.42 -13.10
CA ALA A 176 -3.49 13.26 -14.16
C ALA A 176 -2.67 14.41 -13.55
N ASP A 177 -1.60 14.79 -14.24
CA ASP A 177 -0.81 15.94 -13.82
C ASP A 177 -1.65 17.23 -13.88
N PRO A 178 -1.57 18.12 -12.87
CA PRO A 178 -2.30 19.36 -12.89
C PRO A 178 -1.85 20.24 -14.06
N PRO A 179 -2.77 20.97 -14.70
CA PRO A 179 -2.41 21.92 -15.75
C PRO A 179 -1.61 23.09 -15.17
N GLY A 180 -0.47 23.43 -15.76
CA GLY A 180 0.33 24.59 -15.35
C GLY A 180 1.84 24.38 -15.48
N LYS A 181 2.60 25.46 -15.33
CA LYS A 181 4.06 25.47 -15.45
C LYS A 181 4.81 24.79 -14.30
N GLU A 182 4.13 24.52 -13.18
CA GLU A 182 4.69 23.85 -12.01
C GLU A 182 4.06 22.45 -11.84
N ALA A 183 4.30 21.56 -12.79
CA ALA A 183 4.05 20.15 -12.53
C ALA A 183 4.92 19.73 -11.31
N PRO A 184 4.34 19.04 -10.29
CA PRO A 184 5.05 18.71 -9.05
C PRO A 184 6.29 17.84 -9.23
N CYS A 185 6.60 17.48 -10.47
CA CYS A 185 7.70 16.59 -10.85
C CYS A 185 8.82 17.27 -11.65
N ILE A 186 8.77 18.56 -11.87
CA ILE A 186 9.86 19.27 -12.53
C ILE A 186 10.93 19.57 -11.48
N ILE A 187 12.01 18.78 -11.51
CA ILE A 187 13.25 19.15 -10.80
C ILE A 187 13.83 20.33 -11.57
N LYS A 188 13.76 21.54 -10.98
CA LYS A 188 14.59 22.67 -11.45
C LYS A 188 16.05 22.25 -11.26
N ARG A 189 16.73 21.80 -12.33
CA ARG A 189 18.19 21.72 -12.30
C ARG A 189 18.68 23.17 -12.15
N SER A 190 19.22 23.49 -10.98
CA SER A 190 20.06 24.70 -10.81
C SER A 190 21.26 24.53 -11.76
N GLN A 191 21.34 25.38 -12.77
CA GLN A 191 22.53 25.55 -13.60
C GLN A 191 23.63 26.19 -12.73
#